data_156cb1c95a5e3c91c861673e71dac32c
#
_entry.id   156cb1c95a5e3c91c861673e71dac32c
#
_cell.length_a   1.000
_cell.length_b   1.000
_cell.length_c   1.000
_cell.angle_alpha   90.00
_cell.angle_beta   90.00
_cell.angle_gamma   90.00
#
_symmetry.space_group_name_H-M   'P 1'
#
loop_
_entity.id
_entity.type
_entity.pdbx_description
1 polymer ?
#
loop_
_entity_poly.entity_id
_entity_poly.type
_entity_poly.pdbx_seq_one_letter_code
_entity_poly.pdbx_strand_id
1 'polypeptide(L)'
;MGLLDLVDVEKAVRHVHSCANFDGGYGTSPGAESHSGQIFTCVGALTIAGRLDLVDQEKLGAWLSERQLKNGGLNGRPEKKEDVCYSWWVMSSMAMLNKLHWIDGEKLTQFILQCQVRLNEVQGKLEADKNRTLNWVV
;
A
#
# COMPACT_ATOMS: atom_id res chain seq x y z
N MET A 1 -13.89 21.08 6.82
CA MET A 1 -13.11 21.17 8.07
C MET A 1 -11.89 22.05 7.79
N GLY A 2 -11.87 23.28 8.31
CA GLY A 2 -10.80 24.27 8.03
C GLY A 2 -9.59 24.12 8.95
N LEU A 3 -9.00 22.90 9.07
CA LEU A 3 -7.81 22.68 9.90
C LEU A 3 -6.49 22.85 9.16
N LEU A 4 -6.52 23.03 7.84
CA LEU A 4 -5.30 23.26 7.06
C LEU A 4 -4.60 24.57 7.42
N ASP A 5 -5.37 25.56 7.89
CA ASP A 5 -4.83 26.86 8.34
C ASP A 5 -3.95 26.73 9.61
N LEU A 6 -4.01 25.60 10.31
CA LEU A 6 -3.19 25.30 11.49
C LEU A 6 -1.88 24.60 11.15
N VAL A 7 -1.67 24.25 9.88
CA VAL A 7 -0.50 23.49 9.41
C VAL A 7 0.27 24.34 8.41
N ASP A 8 1.60 24.36 8.54
CA ASP A 8 2.49 24.91 7.49
C ASP A 8 2.49 23.95 6.29
N VAL A 9 1.48 24.12 5.42
CA VAL A 9 1.24 23.27 4.24
C VAL A 9 2.44 23.29 3.31
N GLU A 10 3.05 24.46 3.09
CA GLU A 10 4.20 24.60 2.19
C GLU A 10 5.42 23.84 2.71
N LYS A 11 5.66 23.88 4.01
CA LYS A 11 6.73 23.12 4.64
C LYS A 11 6.47 21.60 4.54
N ALA A 12 5.22 21.18 4.76
CA ALA A 12 4.81 19.78 4.63
C ALA A 12 4.99 19.28 3.18
N VAL A 13 4.54 20.05 2.20
CA VAL A 13 4.70 19.76 0.76
C VAL A 13 6.17 19.62 0.39
N ARG A 14 7.03 20.57 0.81
CA ARG A 14 8.48 20.48 0.54
C ARG A 14 9.09 19.21 1.15
N HIS A 15 8.71 18.86 2.37
CA HIS A 15 9.21 17.64 3.01
C HIS A 15 8.75 16.39 2.25
N VAL A 16 7.46 16.27 1.92
CA VAL A 16 6.93 15.14 1.16
C VAL A 16 7.61 15.03 -0.21
N HIS A 17 7.77 16.15 -0.91
CA HIS A 17 8.46 16.15 -2.21
C HIS A 17 9.92 15.72 -2.10
N SER A 18 10.61 16.06 -1.01
CA SER A 18 12.00 15.61 -0.77
C SER A 18 12.14 14.11 -0.53
N CYS A 19 11.04 13.40 -0.21
CA CYS A 19 11.00 11.94 -0.07
C CYS A 19 10.80 11.20 -1.39
N ALA A 20 10.62 11.92 -2.50
CA ALA A 20 10.51 11.32 -3.83
C ALA A 20 11.84 10.71 -4.28
N ASN A 21 11.77 9.55 -4.91
CA ASN A 21 12.92 8.81 -5.41
C ASN A 21 13.00 8.84 -6.94
N PHE A 22 14.17 8.49 -7.47
CA PHE A 22 14.41 8.42 -8.90
C PHE A 22 13.55 7.37 -9.62
N ASP A 23 13.04 6.35 -8.90
CA ASP A 23 12.13 5.32 -9.44
C ASP A 23 10.67 5.80 -9.58
N GLY A 24 10.38 7.02 -9.13
CA GLY A 24 9.04 7.64 -9.13
C GLY A 24 8.24 7.37 -7.86
N GLY A 25 8.71 6.50 -6.96
CA GLY A 25 8.10 6.22 -5.68
C GLY A 25 8.53 7.17 -4.57
N TYR A 26 8.06 6.90 -3.36
CA TYR A 26 8.35 7.69 -2.15
C TYR A 26 8.78 6.78 -1.01
N GLY A 27 9.81 7.22 -0.28
CA GLY A 27 10.26 6.58 0.96
C GLY A 27 9.78 7.31 2.21
N THR A 28 10.16 6.80 3.39
CA THR A 28 9.83 7.38 4.70
C THR A 28 10.57 8.69 4.99
N SER A 29 11.69 8.91 4.30
CA SER A 29 12.55 10.09 4.39
C SER A 29 13.35 10.22 3.10
N PRO A 30 13.99 11.36 2.83
CA PRO A 30 14.86 11.52 1.67
C PRO A 30 15.90 10.40 1.57
N GLY A 31 15.94 9.72 0.42
CA GLY A 31 16.85 8.60 0.16
C GLY A 31 16.43 7.24 0.72
N ALA A 32 15.32 7.15 1.45
CA ALA A 32 14.77 5.86 1.87
C ALA A 32 14.08 5.14 0.70
N GLU A 33 14.10 3.80 0.71
CA GLU A 33 13.50 2.96 -0.32
C GLU A 33 12.00 3.25 -0.52
N SER A 34 11.57 3.26 -1.79
CA SER A 34 10.16 3.43 -2.16
C SER A 34 9.30 2.28 -1.65
N HIS A 35 8.14 2.63 -1.09
CA HIS A 35 7.23 1.66 -0.51
C HIS A 35 5.76 2.09 -0.70
N SER A 36 4.87 1.15 -1.07
CA SER A 36 3.46 1.46 -1.39
C SER A 36 2.71 2.19 -0.28
N GLY A 37 2.96 1.84 1.00
CA GLY A 37 2.35 2.52 2.13
C GLY A 37 2.83 3.96 2.28
N GLN A 38 4.11 4.24 2.02
CA GLN A 38 4.66 5.60 2.02
C GLN A 38 4.17 6.39 0.82
N ILE A 39 4.10 5.77 -0.35
CA ILE A 39 3.51 6.39 -1.55
C ILE A 39 2.07 6.83 -1.25
N PHE A 40 1.25 5.99 -0.63
CA PHE A 40 -0.12 6.36 -0.27
C PHE A 40 -0.17 7.60 0.63
N THR A 41 0.66 7.67 1.67
CA THR A 41 0.67 8.82 2.58
C THR A 41 1.20 10.08 1.91
N CYS A 42 2.26 9.97 1.11
CA CYS A 42 2.86 11.10 0.40
C CYS A 42 1.93 11.65 -0.69
N VAL A 43 1.39 10.77 -1.55
CA VAL A 43 0.46 11.17 -2.62
C VAL A 43 -0.84 11.71 -2.03
N GLY A 44 -1.33 11.08 -0.95
CA GLY A 44 -2.51 11.57 -0.22
C GLY A 44 -2.30 12.99 0.33
N ALA A 45 -1.15 13.25 0.96
CA ALA A 45 -0.81 14.58 1.45
C ALA A 45 -0.73 15.61 0.31
N LEU A 46 -0.07 15.27 -0.82
CA LEU A 46 0.01 16.15 -1.99
C LEU A 46 -1.36 16.37 -2.64
N THR A 47 -2.23 15.35 -2.66
CA THR A 47 -3.61 15.48 -3.18
C THR A 47 -4.43 16.45 -2.32
N ILE A 48 -4.37 16.31 -0.99
CA ILE A 48 -5.07 17.20 -0.05
C ILE A 48 -4.54 18.63 -0.14
N ALA A 49 -3.23 18.80 -0.35
CA ALA A 49 -2.60 20.10 -0.53
C ALA A 49 -2.83 20.73 -1.92
N GLY A 50 -3.49 20.01 -2.85
CA GLY A 50 -3.70 20.46 -4.23
C GLY A 50 -2.40 20.52 -5.05
N ARG A 51 -1.40 19.70 -4.71
CA ARG A 51 -0.05 19.71 -5.28
C ARG A 51 0.34 18.42 -5.99
N LEU A 52 -0.61 17.74 -6.65
CA LEU A 52 -0.32 16.59 -7.52
C LEU A 52 0.51 16.96 -8.77
N ASP A 53 0.64 18.25 -9.07
CA ASP A 53 1.55 18.77 -10.09
C ASP A 53 3.03 18.40 -9.84
N LEU A 54 3.40 18.15 -8.59
CA LEU A 54 4.74 17.76 -8.18
C LEU A 54 5.05 16.26 -8.38
N VAL A 55 4.03 15.46 -8.72
CA VAL A 55 4.15 14.00 -8.88
C VAL A 55 4.34 13.66 -10.36
N ASP A 56 5.38 12.93 -10.70
CA ASP A 56 5.47 12.24 -11.99
C ASP A 56 4.46 11.08 -12.02
N GLN A 57 3.23 11.41 -12.42
CA GLN A 57 2.09 10.49 -12.32
C GLN A 57 2.23 9.27 -13.23
N GLU A 58 2.93 9.40 -14.37
CA GLU A 58 3.18 8.29 -15.27
C GLU A 58 4.19 7.31 -14.67
N LYS A 59 5.29 7.82 -14.20
CA LYS A 59 6.35 7.03 -13.59
C LYS A 59 5.89 6.35 -12.30
N LEU A 60 5.21 7.08 -11.44
CA LEU A 60 4.63 6.52 -10.21
C LEU A 60 3.55 5.48 -10.51
N GLY A 61 2.68 5.74 -11.49
CA GLY A 61 1.66 4.77 -11.91
C GLY A 61 2.28 3.48 -12.41
N ALA A 62 3.34 3.55 -13.21
CA ALA A 62 4.10 2.39 -13.66
C ALA A 62 4.69 1.62 -12.47
N TRP A 63 5.37 2.31 -11.54
CA TRP A 63 5.92 1.70 -10.33
C TRP A 63 4.86 0.97 -9.51
N LEU A 64 3.69 1.57 -9.32
CA LEU A 64 2.57 0.98 -8.57
C LEU A 64 1.95 -0.22 -9.31
N SER A 65 1.82 -0.16 -10.64
CA SER A 65 1.27 -1.28 -11.42
C SER A 65 2.14 -2.53 -11.36
N GLU A 66 3.47 -2.35 -11.29
CA GLU A 66 4.42 -3.44 -11.11
C GLU A 66 4.35 -4.13 -9.74
N ARG A 67 3.57 -3.57 -8.80
CA ARG A 67 3.33 -4.24 -7.50
C ARG A 67 2.39 -5.41 -7.61
N GLN A 68 1.65 -5.55 -8.71
CA GLN A 68 0.77 -6.69 -8.92
C GLN A 68 1.54 -7.92 -9.36
N LEU A 69 1.48 -8.98 -8.56
CA LEU A 69 2.13 -10.25 -8.82
C LEU A 69 1.26 -11.17 -9.68
N LYS A 70 1.83 -12.28 -10.14
CA LYS A 70 1.15 -13.23 -11.04
C LYS A 70 -0.16 -13.79 -10.49
N ASN A 71 -0.27 -13.94 -9.18
CA ASN A 71 -1.48 -14.40 -8.49
C ASN A 71 -2.52 -13.30 -8.25
N GLY A 72 -2.27 -12.08 -8.73
CA GLY A 72 -3.16 -10.93 -8.60
C GLY A 72 -2.97 -10.11 -7.32
N GLY A 73 -2.28 -10.62 -6.31
CA GLY A 73 -1.96 -9.90 -5.09
C GLY A 73 -0.95 -8.77 -5.31
N LEU A 74 -1.00 -7.77 -4.43
CA LEU A 74 -0.11 -6.62 -4.47
C LEU A 74 0.94 -6.69 -3.37
N ASN A 75 2.16 -6.24 -3.66
CA ASN A 75 3.23 -6.15 -2.68
C ASN A 75 3.59 -4.70 -2.32
N GLY A 76 4.36 -4.52 -1.24
CA GLY A 76 4.75 -3.21 -0.74
C GLY A 76 5.92 -2.59 -1.48
N ARG A 77 6.80 -3.41 -2.07
CA ARG A 77 8.00 -3.00 -2.81
C ARG A 77 8.53 -4.19 -3.64
N PRO A 78 9.48 -3.96 -4.55
CA PRO A 78 10.05 -5.03 -5.38
C PRO A 78 10.54 -6.23 -4.58
N GLU A 79 10.41 -7.43 -5.16
CA GLU A 79 10.90 -8.70 -4.61
C GLU A 79 10.28 -9.14 -3.27
N LYS A 80 9.22 -8.48 -2.79
CA LYS A 80 8.50 -8.89 -1.60
C LYS A 80 7.22 -9.65 -1.94
N LYS A 81 6.77 -10.46 -0.99
CA LYS A 81 5.51 -11.18 -1.11
C LYS A 81 4.34 -10.22 -1.04
N GLU A 82 3.27 -10.64 -1.65
CA GLU A 82 1.97 -9.97 -1.59
C GLU A 82 1.35 -10.09 -0.20
N ASP A 83 0.57 -9.08 0.13
CA ASP A 83 -0.28 -9.06 1.32
C ASP A 83 -1.55 -8.26 1.00
N VAL A 84 -2.66 -8.69 1.55
CA VAL A 84 -3.98 -8.07 1.31
C VAL A 84 -4.03 -6.59 1.69
N CYS A 85 -3.20 -6.17 2.67
CA CYS A 85 -3.14 -4.76 3.08
C CYS A 85 -2.67 -3.82 1.96
N TYR A 86 -1.82 -4.29 1.05
CA TYR A 86 -1.36 -3.48 -0.08
C TYR A 86 -2.46 -3.20 -1.11
N SER A 87 -3.54 -3.99 -1.11
CA SER A 87 -4.72 -3.70 -1.94
C SER A 87 -5.26 -2.31 -1.65
N TRP A 88 -5.32 -1.91 -0.39
CA TRP A 88 -5.72 -0.56 0.00
C TRP A 88 -4.71 0.51 -0.42
N TRP A 89 -3.44 0.33 -0.06
CA TRP A 89 -2.39 1.33 -0.28
C TRP A 89 -2.18 1.61 -1.77
N VAL A 90 -2.06 0.57 -2.59
CA VAL A 90 -1.83 0.70 -4.02
C VAL A 90 -3.07 1.22 -4.73
N MET A 91 -4.25 0.62 -4.49
CA MET A 91 -5.47 1.04 -5.19
C MET A 91 -5.87 2.47 -4.86
N SER A 92 -5.74 2.90 -3.61
CA SER A 92 -6.00 4.28 -3.22
C SER A 92 -5.05 5.27 -3.91
N SER A 93 -3.76 4.92 -4.01
CA SER A 93 -2.77 5.73 -4.75
C SER A 93 -3.11 5.79 -6.24
N MET A 94 -3.43 4.66 -6.87
CA MET A 94 -3.83 4.59 -8.27
C MET A 94 -5.13 5.37 -8.56
N ALA A 95 -6.08 5.39 -7.60
CA ALA A 95 -7.29 6.20 -7.70
C ALA A 95 -6.97 7.71 -7.71
N MET A 96 -6.09 8.18 -6.81
CA MET A 96 -5.65 9.58 -6.79
C MET A 96 -4.94 9.99 -8.09
N LEU A 97 -4.25 9.07 -8.75
CA LEU A 97 -3.58 9.28 -10.04
C LEU A 97 -4.51 9.05 -11.26
N ASN A 98 -5.77 8.65 -11.05
CA ASN A 98 -6.71 8.25 -12.11
C ASN A 98 -6.19 7.11 -13.01
N LYS A 99 -5.47 6.13 -12.41
CA LYS A 99 -4.82 5.02 -13.11
C LYS A 99 -5.26 3.63 -12.63
N LEU A 100 -6.43 3.52 -12.01
CA LEU A 100 -6.97 2.22 -11.54
C LEU A 100 -7.00 1.14 -12.63
N HIS A 101 -7.23 1.54 -13.89
CA HIS A 101 -7.29 0.66 -15.04
C HIS A 101 -5.96 -0.01 -15.42
N TRP A 102 -4.85 0.36 -14.76
CA TRP A 102 -3.55 -0.29 -14.94
C TRP A 102 -3.40 -1.56 -14.07
N ILE A 103 -4.32 -1.80 -13.16
CA ILE A 103 -4.35 -2.97 -12.28
C ILE A 103 -5.40 -3.96 -12.82
N ASP A 104 -5.07 -5.24 -12.84
CA ASP A 104 -6.02 -6.33 -13.10
C ASP A 104 -6.93 -6.52 -11.87
N GLY A 105 -8.07 -5.83 -11.90
CA GLY A 105 -9.02 -5.80 -10.78
C GLY A 105 -9.68 -7.16 -10.52
N GLU A 106 -9.86 -7.99 -11.55
CA GLU A 106 -10.46 -9.32 -11.41
C GLU A 106 -9.52 -10.24 -10.64
N LYS A 107 -8.25 -10.31 -11.02
CA LYS A 107 -7.25 -11.09 -10.29
C LYS A 107 -7.03 -10.60 -8.87
N LEU A 108 -7.02 -9.26 -8.67
CA LEU A 108 -6.89 -8.69 -7.32
C LEU A 108 -8.07 -9.10 -6.44
N THR A 109 -9.29 -9.03 -6.97
CA THR A 109 -10.51 -9.45 -6.26
C THR A 109 -10.44 -10.93 -5.87
N GLN A 110 -10.03 -11.80 -6.79
CA GLN A 110 -9.87 -13.23 -6.51
C GLN A 110 -8.83 -13.47 -5.41
N PHE A 111 -7.69 -12.77 -5.46
CA PHE A 111 -6.67 -12.86 -4.42
C PHE A 111 -7.21 -12.46 -3.05
N ILE A 112 -7.91 -11.31 -2.95
CA ILE A 112 -8.48 -10.82 -1.69
C ILE A 112 -9.48 -11.83 -1.12
N LEU A 113 -10.36 -12.37 -1.95
CA LEU A 113 -11.36 -13.35 -1.52
C LEU A 113 -10.72 -14.68 -1.05
N GLN A 114 -9.63 -15.09 -1.67
CA GLN A 114 -8.87 -16.28 -1.23
C GLN A 114 -8.18 -16.08 0.12
N CYS A 115 -7.84 -14.83 0.47
CA CYS A 115 -7.23 -14.51 1.76
C CYS A 115 -8.25 -14.46 2.92
N GLN A 116 -9.56 -14.55 2.64
CA GLN A 116 -10.57 -14.59 3.68
C GLN A 116 -10.49 -15.90 4.47
N VAL A 117 -10.28 -15.77 5.77
CA VAL A 117 -10.30 -16.94 6.68
C VAL A 117 -11.70 -17.08 7.29
N ARG A 118 -12.34 -18.20 7.07
CA ARG A 118 -13.63 -18.50 7.73
C ARG A 118 -13.40 -18.68 9.22
N LEU A 119 -14.27 -18.10 10.05
CA LEU A 119 -14.19 -18.19 11.52
C LEU A 119 -14.03 -19.65 12.02
N ASN A 120 -14.70 -20.61 11.37
CA ASN A 120 -14.60 -22.04 11.70
C ASN A 120 -13.19 -22.64 11.46
N GLU A 121 -12.44 -22.11 10.48
CA GLU A 121 -11.06 -22.56 10.20
C GLU A 121 -10.07 -21.98 11.21
N VAL A 122 -10.32 -20.76 11.70
CA VAL A 122 -9.53 -20.15 12.79
C VAL A 122 -9.74 -20.91 14.08
N GLN A 123 -10.99 -21.24 14.40
CA GLN A 123 -11.36 -22.01 15.60
C GLN A 123 -10.69 -23.38 15.59
N GLY A 124 -10.78 -24.12 14.47
CA GLY A 124 -10.15 -25.43 14.33
C GLY A 124 -8.62 -25.40 14.46
N LYS A 125 -7.96 -24.36 13.94
CA LYS A 125 -6.50 -24.17 14.11
C LYS A 125 -6.13 -23.85 15.56
N LEU A 126 -6.89 -23.00 16.24
CA LEU A 126 -6.67 -22.65 17.65
C LEU A 126 -6.86 -23.86 18.58
N GLU A 127 -7.82 -24.72 18.29
CA GLU A 127 -8.05 -25.97 19.06
C GLU A 127 -6.94 -26.99 18.79
N ALA A 128 -6.47 -27.12 17.55
CA ALA A 128 -5.36 -28.00 17.20
C ALA A 128 -4.04 -27.56 17.85
N ASP A 129 -3.77 -26.25 17.92
CA ASP A 129 -2.56 -25.72 18.59
C ASP A 129 -2.65 -25.85 20.11
N LYS A 130 -3.83 -25.69 20.74
CA LYS A 130 -4.02 -25.97 22.16
C LYS A 130 -3.75 -27.44 22.49
N ASN A 131 -4.23 -28.36 21.68
CA ASN A 131 -3.99 -29.80 21.88
C ASN A 131 -2.53 -30.20 21.66
N ARG A 132 -1.81 -29.50 20.79
CA ARG A 132 -0.36 -29.68 20.56
C ARG A 132 0.47 -29.20 21.75
N THR A 133 0.07 -28.09 22.36
CA THR A 133 0.75 -27.50 23.53
C THR A 133 0.55 -28.36 24.78
N LEU A 134 -0.60 -29.01 24.94
CA LEU A 134 -0.89 -29.89 26.08
C LEU A 134 -0.11 -31.22 26.03
N ASN A 135 0.31 -31.68 24.85
CA ASN A 135 1.10 -32.92 24.70
C ASN A 135 2.61 -32.75 25.02
N TRP A 136 3.06 -31.56 25.40
CA TRP A 136 4.46 -31.30 25.83
C TRP A 136 4.58 -31.19 27.39
N VAL A 137 3.51 -31.38 28.13
CA VAL A 137 3.42 -31.23 29.62
C VAL A 137 3.15 -32.55 30.31
N VAL A 138 3.41 -33.68 29.66
CA VAL A 138 3.35 -35.02 30.31
C VAL A 138 4.69 -35.71 30.20
#